data_da03c9be45de57dc923ef8a5225112f9
#
_entry.id   da03c9be45de57dc923ef8a5225112f9
#
_cell.length_a   1.000
_cell.length_b   1.000
_cell.length_c   1.000
_cell.angle_alpha   90.00
_cell.angle_beta   90.00
_cell.angle_gamma   90.00
#
_symmetry.space_group_name_H-M   'P 1'
#
loop_
_entity.id
_entity.type
_entity.pdbx_description
1 polymer ?
#
loop_
_entity_poly.entity_id
_entity_poly.type
_entity_poly.pdbx_seq_one_letter_code
_entity_poly.pdbx_strand_id
1 'polypeptide(L)'
;VQTSEKGEKKGTGLMVYLSDVTDFELLRQKYDNEKLCLAYVRFDNYEDVMKGMSETTRANISGEVNEVLSKWAEEENGFISRSNKELCLIGFNQAVLRDLMEQKFPVLDSVREIHVGNKITPTVSIGIACEGDNLEELSQNAVKALDLALGRGGDQVVVAVDGGTQFFGGTTT
;
A
#
# COMPACT_ATOMS: atom_id res chain seq x y z
N VAL A 1 -27.61 -18.83 -78.91
CA VAL A 1 -26.72 -19.15 -77.74
C VAL A 1 -26.76 -17.97 -76.83
N GLN A 2 -27.55 -18.05 -75.73
CA GLN A 2 -27.55 -17.06 -74.68
C GLN A 2 -26.55 -17.52 -73.61
N THR A 3 -25.48 -16.76 -73.39
CA THR A 3 -24.56 -16.88 -72.27
C THR A 3 -25.15 -16.12 -71.07
N SER A 4 -25.57 -16.87 -70.09
CA SER A 4 -25.99 -16.34 -68.78
C SER A 4 -24.78 -15.98 -67.98
N GLU A 5 -24.51 -14.69 -67.80
CA GLU A 5 -23.56 -14.22 -66.84
C GLU A 5 -24.12 -14.44 -65.42
N LYS A 6 -23.61 -15.42 -64.72
CA LYS A 6 -23.77 -15.53 -63.26
C LYS A 6 -22.95 -14.45 -62.61
N GLY A 7 -23.59 -13.38 -62.20
CA GLY A 7 -23.00 -12.40 -61.33
C GLY A 7 -22.65 -13.04 -59.97
N GLU A 8 -21.35 -13.19 -59.68
CA GLU A 8 -20.87 -13.53 -58.33
C GLU A 8 -21.29 -12.42 -57.36
N LYS A 9 -22.25 -12.71 -56.53
CA LYS A 9 -22.52 -11.87 -55.37
C LYS A 9 -21.32 -11.98 -54.44
N LYS A 10 -20.45 -10.99 -54.42
CA LYS A 10 -19.47 -10.82 -53.35
C LYS A 10 -20.20 -10.60 -52.06
N GLY A 11 -20.41 -11.67 -51.30
CA GLY A 11 -20.93 -11.61 -49.94
C GLY A 11 -19.85 -11.09 -49.02
N THR A 12 -20.13 -10.03 -48.27
CA THR A 12 -19.29 -9.60 -47.16
C THR A 12 -19.60 -10.50 -45.97
N GLY A 13 -18.69 -11.38 -45.61
CA GLY A 13 -18.81 -12.23 -44.43
C GLY A 13 -18.08 -11.60 -43.24
N LEU A 14 -18.70 -11.62 -42.08
CA LEU A 14 -18.06 -11.30 -40.81
C LEU A 14 -17.62 -12.62 -40.18
N MET A 15 -16.29 -12.75 -39.92
CA MET A 15 -15.76 -13.87 -39.18
C MET A 15 -15.57 -13.43 -37.70
N VAL A 16 -16.26 -14.11 -36.79
CA VAL A 16 -16.18 -13.83 -35.36
C VAL A 16 -15.43 -14.97 -34.70
N TYR A 17 -14.33 -14.64 -33.99
CA TYR A 17 -13.59 -15.56 -33.17
C TYR A 17 -14.06 -15.41 -31.74
N LEU A 18 -14.53 -16.51 -31.12
CA LEU A 18 -14.86 -16.59 -29.72
C LEU A 18 -13.79 -17.45 -29.06
N SER A 19 -13.14 -16.90 -28.04
CA SER A 19 -12.16 -17.60 -27.23
C SER A 19 -12.60 -17.55 -25.77
N ASP A 20 -12.56 -18.70 -25.11
CA ASP A 20 -12.74 -18.76 -23.66
C ASP A 20 -11.44 -18.34 -22.98
N VAL A 21 -11.47 -17.20 -22.29
CA VAL A 21 -10.31 -16.62 -21.57
C VAL A 21 -10.47 -16.73 -20.06
N THR A 22 -11.42 -17.55 -19.58
CA THR A 22 -11.73 -17.67 -18.13
C THR A 22 -10.50 -18.05 -17.32
N ASP A 23 -9.74 -19.06 -17.74
CA ASP A 23 -8.51 -19.48 -17.04
C ASP A 23 -7.45 -18.38 -17.04
N PHE A 24 -7.33 -17.63 -18.14
CA PHE A 24 -6.41 -16.50 -18.22
C PHE A 24 -6.81 -15.37 -17.28
N GLU A 25 -8.10 -15.01 -17.22
CA GLU A 25 -8.62 -13.98 -16.33
C GLU A 25 -8.48 -14.39 -14.86
N LEU A 26 -8.73 -15.65 -14.50
CA LEU A 26 -8.51 -16.17 -13.16
C LEU A 26 -7.05 -16.11 -12.75
N LEU A 27 -6.13 -16.49 -13.65
CA LEU A 27 -4.69 -16.39 -13.41
C LEU A 27 -4.23 -14.95 -13.23
N ARG A 28 -4.75 -14.04 -14.05
CA ARG A 28 -4.48 -12.61 -13.96
C ARG A 28 -4.95 -12.04 -12.63
N GLN A 29 -6.18 -12.35 -12.21
CA GLN A 29 -6.71 -11.92 -10.93
C GLN A 29 -5.88 -12.46 -9.76
N LYS A 30 -5.45 -13.72 -9.84
CA LYS A 30 -4.55 -14.30 -8.83
C LYS A 30 -3.22 -13.58 -8.80
N TYR A 31 -2.61 -13.32 -9.95
CA TYR A 31 -1.36 -12.57 -10.06
C TYR A 31 -1.49 -11.17 -9.44
N ASP A 32 -2.54 -10.43 -9.80
CA ASP A 32 -2.78 -9.08 -9.28
C ASP A 32 -3.03 -9.09 -7.76
N ASN A 33 -3.73 -10.11 -7.24
CA ASN A 33 -3.99 -10.23 -5.81
C ASN A 33 -2.75 -10.57 -4.99
N GLU A 34 -1.86 -11.40 -5.56
CA GLU A 34 -0.64 -11.87 -4.89
C GLU A 34 0.56 -10.90 -5.11
N LYS A 35 0.39 -9.85 -5.90
CA LYS A 35 1.44 -8.87 -6.17
C LYS A 35 1.93 -8.23 -4.87
N LEU A 36 3.25 -8.17 -4.70
CA LEU A 36 3.88 -7.60 -3.51
C LEU A 36 3.65 -6.09 -3.44
N CYS A 37 3.20 -5.63 -2.30
CA CYS A 37 3.19 -4.23 -1.90
C CYS A 37 4.20 -4.00 -0.78
N LEU A 38 4.94 -2.90 -0.84
CA LEU A 38 5.85 -2.47 0.21
C LEU A 38 5.33 -1.21 0.88
N ALA A 39 5.36 -1.20 2.21
CA ALA A 39 4.99 -0.08 3.05
C ALA A 39 6.18 0.34 3.91
N TYR A 40 6.70 1.54 3.70
CA TYR A 40 7.63 2.16 4.64
C TYR A 40 6.84 2.93 5.68
N VAL A 41 7.09 2.59 6.95
CA VAL A 41 6.42 3.19 8.11
C VAL A 41 7.45 3.98 8.91
N ARG A 42 7.18 5.26 9.14
CA ARG A 42 8.01 6.13 9.96
C ARG A 42 7.25 6.62 11.19
N PHE A 43 7.90 6.59 12.34
CA PHE A 43 7.45 7.25 13.55
C PHE A 43 7.78 8.74 13.44
N ASP A 44 6.76 9.60 13.20
CA ASP A 44 6.95 10.99 12.77
C ASP A 44 7.61 11.88 13.82
N ASN A 45 7.12 11.78 15.05
CA ASN A 45 7.44 12.70 16.14
C ASN A 45 8.21 12.01 17.28
N TYR A 46 9.06 11.04 16.90
CA TYR A 46 9.82 10.22 17.87
C TYR A 46 10.58 11.06 18.90
N GLU A 47 11.37 12.03 18.46
CA GLU A 47 12.18 12.87 19.35
C GLU A 47 11.31 13.73 20.29
N ASP A 48 10.22 14.28 19.81
CA ASP A 48 9.29 15.10 20.61
C ASP A 48 8.57 14.26 21.64
N VAL A 49 8.08 13.08 21.26
CA VAL A 49 7.43 12.10 22.15
C VAL A 49 8.40 11.64 23.25
N MET A 50 9.66 11.38 22.88
CA MET A 50 10.67 10.85 23.80
C MET A 50 11.37 11.90 24.66
N LYS A 51 11.10 13.19 24.41
CA LYS A 51 11.78 14.30 25.09
C LYS A 51 11.53 14.28 26.60
N GLY A 52 12.63 14.34 27.36
CA GLY A 52 12.58 14.37 28.83
C GLY A 52 12.25 13.03 29.51
N MET A 53 12.11 11.96 28.75
CA MET A 53 11.83 10.63 29.29
C MET A 53 13.09 9.86 29.63
N SER A 54 12.97 8.95 30.63
CA SER A 54 14.02 7.99 30.93
C SER A 54 14.21 7.00 29.79
N GLU A 55 15.38 6.37 29.71
CA GLU A 55 15.65 5.38 28.67
C GLU A 55 14.69 4.17 28.74
N THR A 56 14.34 3.75 29.93
CA THR A 56 13.35 2.69 30.15
C THR A 56 11.97 3.06 29.60
N THR A 57 11.51 4.28 29.85
CA THR A 57 10.22 4.77 29.33
C THR A 57 10.24 4.87 27.81
N ARG A 58 11.34 5.36 27.22
CA ARG A 58 11.51 5.41 25.75
C ARG A 58 11.47 4.01 25.15
N ALA A 59 12.14 3.04 25.77
CA ALA A 59 12.12 1.65 25.31
C ALA A 59 10.70 1.05 25.36
N ASN A 60 9.94 1.33 26.42
CA ASN A 60 8.55 0.86 26.56
C ASN A 60 7.66 1.43 25.47
N ILE A 61 7.67 2.74 25.22
CA ILE A 61 6.87 3.39 24.20
C ILE A 61 7.25 2.87 22.80
N SER A 62 8.54 2.77 22.51
CA SER A 62 9.01 2.18 21.25
C SER A 62 8.56 0.73 21.11
N GLY A 63 8.52 -0.03 22.20
CA GLY A 63 8.01 -1.39 22.27
C GLY A 63 6.52 -1.45 21.92
N GLU A 64 5.70 -0.59 22.49
CA GLU A 64 4.24 -0.52 22.20
C GLU A 64 3.97 -0.16 20.74
N VAL A 65 4.65 0.84 20.18
CA VAL A 65 4.54 1.18 18.75
C VAL A 65 4.95 -0.01 17.88
N ASN A 66 6.05 -0.66 18.25
CA ASN A 66 6.53 -1.84 17.53
C ASN A 66 5.56 -3.03 17.61
N GLU A 67 4.90 -3.21 18.76
CA GLU A 67 3.89 -4.25 18.94
C GLU A 67 2.67 -4.01 18.05
N VAL A 68 2.16 -2.78 18.02
CA VAL A 68 1.05 -2.38 17.13
C VAL A 68 1.39 -2.65 15.67
N LEU A 69 2.59 -2.25 15.20
CA LEU A 69 3.00 -2.46 13.81
C LEU A 69 3.25 -3.93 13.49
N SER A 70 3.82 -4.70 14.41
CA SER A 70 4.04 -6.14 14.23
C SER A 70 2.72 -6.90 14.15
N LYS A 71 1.79 -6.59 15.05
CA LYS A 71 0.45 -7.18 15.05
C LYS A 71 -0.30 -6.86 13.76
N TRP A 72 -0.22 -5.61 13.30
CA TRP A 72 -0.80 -5.22 12.02
C TRP A 72 -0.21 -6.03 10.86
N ALA A 73 1.13 -6.16 10.78
CA ALA A 73 1.76 -6.97 9.74
C ALA A 73 1.36 -8.46 9.80
N GLU A 74 1.23 -9.04 11.01
CA GLU A 74 0.80 -10.43 11.21
C GLU A 74 -0.67 -10.65 10.83
N GLU A 75 -1.57 -9.75 11.21
CA GLU A 75 -3.00 -9.79 10.85
C GLU A 75 -3.21 -9.76 9.34
N GLU A 76 -2.33 -9.06 8.63
CA GLU A 76 -2.36 -8.95 7.17
C GLU A 76 -1.54 -10.06 6.46
N ASN A 77 -1.10 -11.08 7.18
CA ASN A 77 -0.24 -12.15 6.64
C ASN A 77 1.02 -11.63 5.94
N GLY A 78 1.50 -10.49 6.41
CA GLY A 78 2.67 -9.80 5.88
C GLY A 78 3.94 -10.10 6.67
N PHE A 79 5.00 -9.41 6.31
CA PHE A 79 6.26 -9.43 7.06
C PHE A 79 6.64 -8.02 7.49
N ILE A 80 7.43 -7.91 8.56
CA ILE A 80 7.98 -6.66 9.05
C ILE A 80 9.50 -6.77 9.19
N SER A 81 10.21 -5.75 8.74
CA SER A 81 11.65 -5.59 8.89
C SER A 81 11.95 -4.19 9.42
N ARG A 82 12.73 -4.11 10.50
CA ARG A 82 13.08 -2.84 11.12
C ARG A 82 14.43 -2.35 10.63
N SER A 83 14.46 -1.13 10.12
CA SER A 83 15.71 -0.49 9.70
C SER A 83 16.38 0.25 10.86
N ASN A 84 15.61 0.94 11.69
CA ASN A 84 16.06 1.65 12.88
C ASN A 84 14.89 1.90 13.85
N LYS A 85 15.10 2.79 14.85
CA LYS A 85 14.08 3.11 15.88
C LYS A 85 12.84 3.80 15.35
N GLU A 86 12.96 4.48 14.21
CA GLU A 86 11.89 5.32 13.62
C GLU A 86 11.31 4.73 12.33
N LEU A 87 12.03 3.83 11.67
CA LEU A 87 11.68 3.35 10.33
C LEU A 87 11.60 1.83 10.28
N CYS A 88 10.49 1.33 9.78
CA CYS A 88 10.34 -0.07 9.43
C CYS A 88 9.74 -0.25 8.02
N LEU A 89 9.96 -1.43 7.46
CA LEU A 89 9.41 -1.89 6.21
C LEU A 89 8.42 -3.01 6.48
N ILE A 90 7.25 -2.92 5.92
CA ILE A 90 6.21 -3.95 5.97
C ILE A 90 5.87 -4.36 4.54
N GLY A 91 5.74 -5.66 4.31
CA GLY A 91 5.33 -6.20 3.02
C GLY A 91 4.06 -7.02 3.16
N PHE A 92 3.16 -6.87 2.21
CA PHE A 92 1.90 -7.60 2.08
C PHE A 92 1.47 -7.67 0.61
N ASN A 93 0.40 -8.36 0.31
CA ASN A 93 -0.08 -8.47 -1.06
C ASN A 93 -1.10 -7.37 -1.43
N GLN A 94 -1.37 -7.23 -2.72
CA GLN A 94 -2.26 -6.19 -3.23
C GLN A 94 -3.73 -6.38 -2.83
N ALA A 95 -4.18 -7.61 -2.58
CA ALA A 95 -5.53 -7.85 -2.07
C ALA A 95 -5.71 -7.22 -0.69
N VAL A 96 -4.72 -7.41 0.20
CA VAL A 96 -4.68 -6.78 1.53
C VAL A 96 -4.67 -5.26 1.41
N LEU A 97 -3.88 -4.70 0.49
CA LEU A 97 -3.87 -3.24 0.30
C LEU A 97 -5.25 -2.69 -0.03
N ARG A 98 -6.02 -3.36 -0.88
CA ARG A 98 -7.38 -2.93 -1.22
C ARG A 98 -8.28 -2.89 0.01
N ASP A 99 -8.23 -3.93 0.84
CA ASP A 99 -9.00 -3.99 2.09
C ASP A 99 -8.58 -2.88 3.07
N LEU A 100 -7.28 -2.63 3.20
CA LEU A 100 -6.75 -1.55 4.04
C LEU A 100 -7.16 -0.16 3.56
N MET A 101 -7.22 0.06 2.25
CA MET A 101 -7.70 1.33 1.66
C MET A 101 -9.18 1.55 1.96
N GLU A 102 -10.02 0.52 1.86
CA GLU A 102 -11.45 0.58 2.21
C GLU A 102 -11.65 0.89 3.70
N GLN A 103 -10.85 0.29 4.57
CA GLN A 103 -10.86 0.52 6.02
C GLN A 103 -10.18 1.83 6.44
N LYS A 104 -9.54 2.55 5.51
CA LYS A 104 -8.80 3.80 5.74
C LYS A 104 -7.65 3.67 6.74
N PHE A 105 -6.98 2.53 6.74
CA PHE A 105 -5.80 2.25 7.57
C PHE A 105 -6.00 2.46 9.07
N PRO A 106 -6.74 1.58 9.76
CA PRO A 106 -7.01 1.69 11.21
C PRO A 106 -5.75 1.72 12.07
N VAL A 107 -4.61 1.24 11.55
CA VAL A 107 -3.32 1.24 12.25
C VAL A 107 -2.88 2.65 12.68
N LEU A 108 -3.25 3.69 11.94
CA LEU A 108 -2.98 5.08 12.33
C LEU A 108 -3.63 5.41 13.68
N ASP A 109 -4.89 5.05 13.87
CA ASP A 109 -5.61 5.28 15.11
C ASP A 109 -5.04 4.41 16.24
N SER A 110 -4.70 3.16 15.96
CA SER A 110 -4.07 2.27 16.94
C SER A 110 -2.76 2.83 17.50
N VAL A 111 -1.95 3.50 16.66
CA VAL A 111 -0.73 4.17 17.13
C VAL A 111 -1.06 5.42 17.95
N ARG A 112 -2.04 6.22 17.53
CA ARG A 112 -2.47 7.42 18.26
C ARG A 112 -3.02 7.12 19.66
N GLU A 113 -3.58 5.94 19.86
CA GLU A 113 -4.13 5.50 21.16
C GLU A 113 -3.07 5.10 22.19
N ILE A 114 -1.79 4.99 21.79
CA ILE A 114 -0.70 4.66 22.71
C ILE A 114 -0.48 5.79 23.70
N HIS A 115 -0.55 5.47 24.98
CA HIS A 115 -0.38 6.43 26.07
C HIS A 115 1.09 6.66 26.37
N VAL A 116 1.58 7.87 26.16
CA VAL A 116 2.98 8.25 26.33
C VAL A 116 3.32 8.98 27.63
N GLY A 117 2.33 9.26 28.49
CA GLY A 117 2.55 9.96 29.76
C GLY A 117 2.82 11.47 29.64
N ASN A 118 2.93 12.00 28.42
CA ASN A 118 2.90 13.44 28.10
C ASN A 118 1.69 13.74 27.21
N LYS A 119 1.52 15.01 26.84
CA LYS A 119 0.38 15.42 26.00
C LYS A 119 0.62 15.24 24.49
N ILE A 120 1.74 14.62 24.12
CA ILE A 120 2.11 14.45 22.71
C ILE A 120 1.61 13.08 22.24
N THR A 121 0.76 13.07 21.24
CA THR A 121 0.24 11.85 20.64
C THR A 121 1.27 11.27 19.67
N PRO A 122 1.66 10.00 19.81
CA PRO A 122 2.53 9.36 18.82
C PRO A 122 1.79 9.21 17.50
N THR A 123 2.49 9.47 16.40
CA THR A 123 1.95 9.33 15.04
C THR A 123 2.93 8.62 14.13
N VAL A 124 2.40 7.98 13.10
CA VAL A 124 3.19 7.36 12.05
C VAL A 124 2.74 7.84 10.68
N SER A 125 3.70 7.95 9.78
CA SER A 125 3.44 8.14 8.36
C SER A 125 3.79 6.88 7.60
N ILE A 126 3.01 6.54 6.59
CA ILE A 126 3.16 5.32 5.80
C ILE A 126 3.18 5.67 4.32
N GLY A 127 4.21 5.20 3.62
CA GLY A 127 4.29 5.26 2.16
C GLY A 127 4.20 3.87 1.57
N ILE A 128 3.24 3.63 0.69
CA ILE A 128 2.96 2.31 0.11
C ILE A 128 3.07 2.36 -1.41
N ALA A 129 3.67 1.34 -1.99
CA ALA A 129 3.68 1.09 -3.43
C ALA A 129 3.48 -0.39 -3.75
N CYS A 130 2.80 -0.67 -4.86
CA CYS A 130 2.65 -2.01 -5.44
C CYS A 130 3.15 -2.06 -6.89
N GLU A 131 3.64 -0.95 -7.43
CA GLU A 131 4.11 -0.81 -8.80
C GLU A 131 5.62 -0.58 -8.85
N GLY A 132 6.29 -1.30 -9.74
CA GLY A 132 7.71 -1.22 -10.01
C GLY A 132 8.15 -2.40 -10.88
N ASP A 133 9.06 -2.18 -11.83
CA ASP A 133 9.57 -3.23 -12.71
C ASP A 133 10.47 -4.23 -11.98
N ASN A 134 10.95 -3.83 -10.80
CA ASN A 134 11.80 -4.64 -9.93
C ASN A 134 11.64 -4.19 -8.47
N LEU A 135 12.26 -4.94 -7.55
CA LEU A 135 12.15 -4.69 -6.12
C LEU A 135 12.76 -3.34 -5.70
N GLU A 136 13.82 -2.90 -6.37
CA GLU A 136 14.46 -1.61 -6.10
C GLU A 136 13.51 -0.45 -6.44
N GLU A 137 12.91 -0.49 -7.62
CA GLU A 137 11.94 0.53 -8.04
C GLU A 137 10.70 0.53 -7.17
N LEU A 138 10.16 -0.65 -6.84
CA LEU A 138 9.05 -0.79 -5.90
C LEU A 138 9.37 -0.14 -4.55
N SER A 139 10.57 -0.40 -4.01
CA SER A 139 11.06 0.21 -2.77
C SER A 139 11.17 1.74 -2.89
N GLN A 140 11.75 2.24 -3.98
CA GLN A 140 11.88 3.68 -4.23
C GLN A 140 10.52 4.38 -4.35
N ASN A 141 9.54 3.73 -4.98
CA ASN A 141 8.19 4.28 -5.11
C ASN A 141 7.49 4.35 -3.74
N ALA A 142 7.67 3.35 -2.89
CA ALA A 142 7.17 3.39 -1.51
C ALA A 142 7.84 4.49 -0.66
N VAL A 143 9.15 4.70 -0.82
CA VAL A 143 9.88 5.80 -0.15
C VAL A 143 9.37 7.17 -0.63
N LYS A 144 9.18 7.37 -1.92
CA LYS A 144 8.60 8.63 -2.46
C LYS A 144 7.20 8.89 -1.91
N ALA A 145 6.39 7.84 -1.76
CA ALA A 145 5.07 7.96 -1.13
C ALA A 145 5.18 8.36 0.34
N LEU A 146 6.15 7.81 1.10
CA LEU A 146 6.43 8.22 2.47
C LEU A 146 6.87 9.69 2.55
N ASP A 147 7.75 10.13 1.66
CA ASP A 147 8.21 11.52 1.61
C ASP A 147 7.05 12.49 1.36
N LEU A 148 6.09 12.10 0.52
CA LEU A 148 4.85 12.86 0.32
C LEU A 148 3.99 12.93 1.59
N ALA A 149 3.87 11.83 2.34
CA ALA A 149 3.15 11.81 3.62
C ALA A 149 3.81 12.79 4.62
N LEU A 150 5.13 12.73 4.76
CA LEU A 150 5.90 13.59 5.65
C LEU A 150 5.83 15.06 5.23
N GLY A 151 5.95 15.34 3.93
CA GLY A 151 5.86 16.71 3.37
C GLY A 151 4.49 17.36 3.57
N ARG A 152 3.45 16.59 3.82
CA ARG A 152 2.09 17.06 4.14
C ARG A 152 1.79 17.18 5.63
N GLY A 153 2.78 16.98 6.47
CA GLY A 153 2.67 17.12 7.93
C GLY A 153 2.63 15.80 8.69
N GLY A 154 2.77 14.67 8.02
CA GLY A 154 2.77 13.35 8.64
C GLY A 154 1.38 12.85 9.04
N ASP A 155 1.36 11.80 9.90
CA ASP A 155 0.14 11.18 10.44
C ASP A 155 -0.87 10.72 9.36
N GLN A 156 -0.35 10.16 8.28
CA GLN A 156 -1.14 9.74 7.13
C GLN A 156 -0.49 8.61 6.35
N VAL A 157 -1.30 7.98 5.52
CA VAL A 157 -0.86 7.00 4.54
C VAL A 157 -0.94 7.60 3.14
N VAL A 158 0.10 7.41 2.37
CA VAL A 158 0.14 7.74 0.93
C VAL A 158 0.37 6.45 0.17
N VAL A 159 -0.53 6.14 -0.75
CA VAL A 159 -0.46 4.97 -1.61
C VAL A 159 -0.16 5.42 -3.04
N ALA A 160 0.97 4.97 -3.57
CA ALA A 160 1.29 5.12 -4.98
C ALA A 160 0.50 4.06 -5.77
N VAL A 161 -0.43 4.52 -6.59
CA VAL A 161 -1.24 3.70 -7.49
C VAL A 161 -0.90 4.02 -8.94
N ASP A 162 -1.29 3.12 -9.86
CA ASP A 162 -1.11 3.37 -11.28
C ASP A 162 -1.83 4.68 -11.69
N GLY A 163 -1.05 5.61 -12.24
CA GLY A 163 -1.53 6.93 -12.67
C GLY A 163 -1.69 7.99 -11.59
N GLY A 164 -1.26 7.76 -10.32
CA GLY A 164 -1.33 8.80 -9.28
C GLY A 164 -1.01 8.36 -7.87
N THR A 165 -1.53 9.11 -6.92
CA THR A 165 -1.38 8.87 -5.47
C THR A 165 -2.71 9.05 -4.76
N GLN A 166 -2.96 8.21 -3.76
CA GLN A 166 -4.11 8.34 -2.87
C GLN A 166 -3.64 8.61 -1.45
N PHE A 167 -4.41 9.42 -0.72
CA PHE A 167 -4.08 9.89 0.62
C PHE A 167 -5.15 9.43 1.61
N PHE A 168 -4.72 8.92 2.76
CA PHE A 168 -5.59 8.43 3.83
C PHE A 168 -5.11 8.98 5.18
N GLY A 169 -6.04 9.38 6.05
CA GLY A 169 -5.69 10.02 7.31
C GLY A 169 -5.22 11.46 7.11
N GLY A 170 -4.53 11.97 8.11
CA GLY A 170 -4.08 13.36 8.16
C GLY A 170 -5.15 14.29 8.76
N THR A 171 -4.72 15.14 9.68
CA THR A 171 -5.52 16.24 10.21
C THR A 171 -5.34 17.46 9.32
N THR A 172 -5.71 17.34 8.04
CA THR A 172 -5.79 18.55 7.21
C THR A 172 -7.16 19.18 7.42
N THR A 173 -7.23 20.09 8.33
CA THR A 173 -8.26 21.12 8.33
C THR A 173 -7.95 22.11 7.21
#